data_aedff77854372defe67dc9d3d0539705
#
_entry.id   aedff77854372defe67dc9d3d0539705
#
_cell.length_a   1.000
_cell.length_b   1.000
_cell.length_c   1.000
_cell.angle_alpha   90.00
_cell.angle_beta   90.00
_cell.angle_gamma   90.00
#
_symmetry.space_group_name_H-M   'P 1'
#
loop_
_entity.id
_entity.type
_entity.pdbx_description
1 polymer ?
#
loop_
_entity_poly.entity_id
_entity_poly.type
_entity_poly.pdbx_seq_one_letter_code
_entity_poly.pdbx_strand_id
1 'polypeptide(L)'
;MNPRYLLLSLLWLSPVVAFPEESGKPRPNILWIVGENLKLDLGCYGATQVKTPALDGLAAEGQRYTHVFATAPVCAPSRSAFLVGMYQTTTDTHNMRSHRADNYRLPEGVRPITHRLRDTGYFTANIETLAGEVVGSGKLDLNFVNEGPIYEGKTWEELKSHQPFFAQINTLEAEYDIYDRETWRQSRVQWKGELTHEQIATEEKVTPPPYYPDHPVVRQEWARYLKSSSGMDRTVAKILDQLRRDGLYVSTVILFFGDNGRSEPRG
;
A
#
# COMPACT_ATOMS: atom_id res chain seq x y z
N MET A 1 -35.33 59.49 36.90
CA MET A 1 -34.86 59.55 35.49
C MET A 1 -33.86 58.41 35.26
N ASN A 2 -34.28 57.34 34.62
CA ASN A 2 -33.44 56.15 34.36
C ASN A 2 -33.05 56.13 32.87
N PRO A 3 -31.76 56.12 32.45
CA PRO A 3 -31.40 55.97 31.08
C PRO A 3 -31.38 54.44 30.72
N ARG A 4 -32.19 54.06 29.75
CA ARG A 4 -32.18 52.75 29.14
C ARG A 4 -30.98 52.60 28.21
N TYR A 5 -30.08 51.68 28.54
CA TYR A 5 -28.96 51.27 27.64
C TYR A 5 -29.55 50.32 26.57
N LEU A 6 -29.52 50.78 25.30
CA LEU A 6 -29.84 49.98 24.13
C LEU A 6 -28.54 49.27 23.73
N LEU A 7 -28.47 47.94 23.99
CA LEU A 7 -27.38 47.09 23.49
C LEU A 7 -27.68 46.76 22.01
N LEU A 8 -26.95 47.38 21.07
CA LEU A 8 -26.90 46.97 19.68
C LEU A 8 -25.94 45.77 19.59
N SER A 9 -26.51 44.57 19.39
CA SER A 9 -25.77 43.40 19.02
C SER A 9 -25.42 43.46 17.51
N LEU A 10 -24.19 43.83 17.19
CA LEU A 10 -23.65 43.67 15.84
C LEU A 10 -23.46 42.14 15.56
N LEU A 11 -24.35 41.59 14.75
CA LEU A 11 -24.15 40.30 14.12
C LEU A 11 -23.02 40.43 13.09
N TRP A 12 -21.85 39.89 13.41
CA TRP A 12 -20.78 39.69 12.44
C TRP A 12 -21.19 38.57 11.49
N LEU A 13 -21.75 38.91 10.34
CA LEU A 13 -21.84 37.99 9.20
C LEU A 13 -20.42 37.85 8.62
N SER A 14 -19.71 36.81 9.04
CA SER A 14 -18.48 36.41 8.34
C SER A 14 -18.88 35.94 6.94
N PRO A 15 -18.30 36.52 5.85
CA PRO A 15 -18.54 35.99 4.52
C PRO A 15 -18.01 34.56 4.47
N VAL A 16 -18.90 33.60 4.24
CA VAL A 16 -18.51 32.26 3.82
C VAL A 16 -17.86 32.43 2.47
N VAL A 17 -16.53 32.41 2.42
CA VAL A 17 -15.80 32.34 1.17
C VAL A 17 -16.06 30.95 0.62
N ALA A 18 -17.07 30.82 -0.21
CA ALA A 18 -17.26 29.65 -1.05
C ALA A 18 -16.11 29.67 -2.07
N PHE A 19 -15.14 28.78 -1.86
CA PHE A 19 -14.19 28.49 -2.93
C PHE A 19 -14.99 27.97 -4.11
N PRO A 20 -14.81 28.54 -5.34
CA PRO A 20 -15.48 28.01 -6.49
C PRO A 20 -15.05 26.54 -6.64
N GLU A 21 -16.01 25.64 -6.61
CA GLU A 21 -15.82 24.27 -7.05
C GLU A 21 -15.32 24.36 -8.50
N GLU A 22 -14.08 23.93 -8.75
CA GLU A 22 -13.49 23.90 -10.10
C GLU A 22 -14.28 22.86 -10.89
N SER A 23 -15.45 23.25 -11.34
CA SER A 23 -16.37 22.43 -12.10
C SER A 23 -15.77 22.19 -13.47
N GLY A 24 -15.16 21.01 -13.66
CA GLY A 24 -14.81 20.59 -15.01
C GLY A 24 -13.66 19.60 -15.17
N LYS A 25 -12.74 19.48 -14.23
CA LYS A 25 -11.68 18.46 -14.36
C LYS A 25 -12.14 17.14 -13.74
N PRO A 26 -12.09 16.02 -14.50
CA PRO A 26 -12.39 14.71 -13.91
C PRO A 26 -11.40 14.43 -12.76
N ARG A 27 -11.92 13.98 -11.62
CA ARG A 27 -11.10 13.58 -10.48
C ARG A 27 -10.26 12.36 -10.86
N PRO A 28 -8.95 12.33 -10.52
CA PRO A 28 -8.10 11.20 -10.86
C PRO A 28 -8.54 9.94 -10.11
N ASN A 29 -8.30 8.79 -10.70
CA ASN A 29 -8.27 7.52 -9.99
C ASN A 29 -7.04 7.47 -9.07
N ILE A 30 -7.11 6.68 -8.01
CA ILE A 30 -6.00 6.49 -7.06
C ILE A 30 -5.74 4.99 -6.91
N LEU A 31 -4.52 4.57 -7.14
CA LEU A 31 -4.10 3.18 -6.97
C LEU A 31 -2.93 3.10 -5.99
N TRP A 32 -3.12 2.36 -4.91
CA TRP A 32 -2.06 1.96 -4.00
C TRP A 32 -1.60 0.55 -4.34
N ILE A 33 -0.32 0.38 -4.64
CA ILE A 33 0.34 -0.91 -4.78
C ILE A 33 1.26 -1.07 -3.57
N VAL A 34 0.92 -2.00 -2.69
CA VAL A 34 1.59 -2.19 -1.40
C VAL A 34 2.47 -3.44 -1.47
N GLY A 35 3.78 -3.24 -1.37
CA GLY A 35 4.76 -4.32 -1.25
C GLY A 35 4.82 -4.83 0.18
N GLU A 36 4.50 -6.12 0.37
CA GLU A 36 4.63 -6.78 1.67
C GLU A 36 6.09 -6.90 2.09
N ASN A 37 6.42 -6.51 3.32
CA ASN A 37 7.76 -6.67 3.92
C ASN A 37 8.91 -6.16 3.04
N LEU A 38 8.68 -5.14 2.22
CA LEU A 38 9.65 -4.60 1.28
C LEU A 38 10.43 -3.44 1.88
N LYS A 39 11.75 -3.42 1.66
CA LYS A 39 12.65 -2.28 1.87
C LYS A 39 13.03 -1.60 0.55
N LEU A 40 14.06 -0.76 0.61
CA LEU A 40 14.59 0.00 -0.53
C LEU A 40 15.48 -0.85 -1.48
N ASP A 41 15.36 -2.19 -1.43
CA ASP A 41 16.16 -3.10 -2.25
C ASP A 41 15.56 -3.21 -3.66
N LEU A 42 15.52 -2.07 -4.37
CA LEU A 42 15.02 -1.88 -5.72
C LEU A 42 16.07 -1.15 -6.58
N GLY A 43 16.07 -1.37 -7.87
CA GLY A 43 17.02 -0.74 -8.81
C GLY A 43 16.99 0.78 -8.73
N CYS A 44 15.83 1.40 -8.68
CA CYS A 44 15.66 2.85 -8.56
C CYS A 44 16.24 3.45 -7.27
N TYR A 45 16.52 2.65 -6.25
CA TYR A 45 17.22 3.04 -5.03
C TYR A 45 18.70 2.61 -5.00
N GLY A 46 19.22 2.11 -6.12
CA GLY A 46 20.64 1.74 -6.28
C GLY A 46 20.96 0.30 -5.92
N ALA A 47 19.97 -0.57 -5.72
CA ALA A 47 20.20 -1.99 -5.49
C ALA A 47 20.69 -2.66 -6.79
N THR A 48 21.93 -3.19 -6.79
CA THR A 48 22.55 -3.81 -7.96
C THR A 48 22.30 -5.31 -8.07
N GLN A 49 21.91 -5.94 -6.97
CA GLN A 49 21.72 -7.39 -6.85
C GLN A 49 20.31 -7.87 -7.20
N VAL A 50 19.44 -6.94 -7.59
CA VAL A 50 18.03 -7.17 -7.95
C VAL A 50 17.71 -6.43 -9.24
N LYS A 51 16.75 -6.93 -10.02
CA LYS A 51 16.25 -6.26 -11.22
C LYS A 51 14.76 -5.95 -11.04
N THR A 52 14.42 -4.66 -11.12
CA THR A 52 13.07 -4.14 -10.91
C THR A 52 12.69 -3.12 -11.98
N PRO A 53 12.71 -3.51 -13.28
CA PRO A 53 12.55 -2.56 -14.38
C PRO A 53 11.20 -1.84 -14.41
N ALA A 54 10.11 -2.47 -13.95
CA ALA A 54 8.81 -1.83 -13.91
C ALA A 54 8.74 -0.73 -12.85
N LEU A 55 9.27 -1.00 -11.66
CA LEU A 55 9.37 -0.02 -10.57
C LEU A 55 10.40 1.08 -10.89
N ASP A 56 11.51 0.72 -11.55
CA ASP A 56 12.50 1.68 -12.00
C ASP A 56 11.90 2.64 -13.04
N GLY A 57 11.09 2.13 -13.96
CA GLY A 57 10.32 2.91 -14.92
C GLY A 57 9.29 3.82 -14.25
N LEU A 58 8.51 3.29 -13.32
CA LEU A 58 7.54 4.09 -12.55
C LEU A 58 8.23 5.23 -11.77
N ALA A 59 9.40 4.95 -11.18
CA ALA A 59 10.20 5.96 -10.48
C ALA A 59 10.77 7.02 -11.42
N ALA A 60 11.11 6.67 -12.67
CA ALA A 60 11.61 7.60 -13.67
C ALA A 60 10.50 8.51 -14.23
N GLU A 61 9.27 8.02 -14.32
CA GLU A 61 8.10 8.78 -14.78
C GLU A 61 7.48 9.66 -13.66
N GLY A 62 7.79 9.39 -12.39
CA GLY A 62 7.13 10.00 -11.24
C GLY A 62 8.09 10.63 -10.24
N GLN A 63 7.65 10.63 -8.97
CA GLN A 63 8.44 11.13 -7.85
C GLN A 63 8.91 9.96 -6.98
N ARG A 64 10.21 9.88 -6.76
CA ARG A 64 10.86 8.92 -5.88
C ARG A 64 11.22 9.59 -4.55
N TYR A 65 10.61 9.11 -3.48
CA TYR A 65 10.90 9.60 -2.13
C TYR A 65 12.04 8.78 -1.51
N THR A 66 13.04 9.46 -0.94
CA THR A 66 14.22 8.84 -0.34
C THR A 66 14.12 8.72 1.19
N HIS A 67 13.20 9.44 1.81
CA HIS A 67 13.02 9.50 3.27
C HIS A 67 11.53 9.36 3.62
N VAL A 68 11.00 8.15 3.47
CA VAL A 68 9.65 7.78 3.92
C VAL A 68 9.77 6.61 4.89
N PHE A 69 9.13 6.72 6.02
CA PHE A 69 9.24 5.75 7.11
C PHE A 69 7.87 5.18 7.43
N ALA A 70 7.79 3.86 7.56
CA ALA A 70 6.63 3.22 8.15
C ALA A 70 6.53 3.62 9.63
N THR A 71 5.33 3.86 10.11
CA THR A 71 5.10 4.28 11.51
C THR A 71 5.26 3.14 12.51
N ALA A 72 5.25 1.89 12.03
CA ALA A 72 5.49 0.69 12.82
C ALA A 72 6.19 -0.38 11.95
N PRO A 73 7.11 -1.18 12.52
CA PRO A 73 7.89 -2.19 11.78
C PRO A 73 7.15 -3.53 11.65
N VAL A 74 5.81 -3.54 11.70
CA VAL A 74 4.97 -4.74 11.57
C VAL A 74 3.64 -4.43 10.88
N CYS A 75 3.05 -5.45 10.24
CA CYS A 75 1.92 -5.32 9.32
C CYS A 75 0.70 -4.62 9.94
N ALA A 76 0.05 -5.21 10.96
CA ALA A 76 -1.23 -4.72 11.46
C ALA A 76 -1.17 -3.28 12.04
N PRO A 77 -0.18 -2.89 12.85
CA PRO A 77 -0.02 -1.50 13.27
C PRO A 77 0.22 -0.51 12.13
N SER A 78 1.14 -0.84 11.19
CA SER A 78 1.42 0.02 10.05
C SER A 78 0.20 0.17 9.14
N ARG A 79 -0.48 -0.94 8.83
CA ARG A 79 -1.69 -0.95 7.99
C ARG A 79 -2.83 -0.19 8.63
N SER A 80 -3.03 -0.33 9.94
CA SER A 80 -4.00 0.47 10.69
C SER A 80 -3.68 1.96 10.58
N ALA A 81 -2.40 2.34 10.74
CA ALA A 81 -1.99 3.73 10.69
C ALA A 81 -2.16 4.36 9.30
N PHE A 82 -1.69 3.73 8.23
CA PHE A 82 -1.79 4.35 6.91
C PHE A 82 -3.24 4.38 6.37
N LEU A 83 -4.07 3.40 6.78
CA LEU A 83 -5.46 3.38 6.33
C LEU A 83 -6.31 4.49 6.98
N VAL A 84 -5.97 4.93 8.20
CA VAL A 84 -6.67 6.02 8.89
C VAL A 84 -5.94 7.36 8.82
N GLY A 85 -4.68 7.38 8.36
CA GLY A 85 -3.86 8.58 8.27
C GLY A 85 -3.43 9.14 9.64
N MET A 86 -3.34 8.27 10.67
CA MET A 86 -2.95 8.65 12.04
C MET A 86 -1.94 7.65 12.59
N TYR A 87 -1.08 8.13 13.51
CA TYR A 87 -0.18 7.23 14.22
C TYR A 87 -0.96 6.17 15.00
N GLN A 88 -0.52 4.93 14.92
CA GLN A 88 -1.13 3.78 15.60
C GLN A 88 -1.14 3.94 17.13
N THR A 89 -0.22 4.72 17.72
CA THR A 89 -0.21 5.04 19.15
C THR A 89 -1.33 5.99 19.55
N THR A 90 -1.78 6.85 18.64
CA THR A 90 -2.91 7.76 18.87
C THR A 90 -4.24 7.02 18.81
N THR A 91 -4.31 5.97 18.01
CA THR A 91 -5.53 5.19 17.79
C THR A 91 -5.54 3.87 18.57
N ASP A 92 -4.60 3.64 19.49
CA ASP A 92 -4.43 2.41 20.28
C ASP A 92 -4.31 1.13 19.44
N THR A 93 -3.78 1.25 18.21
CA THR A 93 -3.62 0.14 17.27
C THR A 93 -2.17 -0.31 17.11
N HIS A 94 -1.30 -0.01 18.09
CA HIS A 94 0.17 -0.14 18.00
C HIS A 94 0.73 -1.53 18.26
N ASN A 95 -0.02 -2.44 18.86
CA ASN A 95 0.44 -3.81 19.12
C ASN A 95 -0.01 -4.76 18.01
N MET A 96 0.89 -5.68 17.60
CA MET A 96 0.60 -6.63 16.52
C MET A 96 -0.62 -7.49 16.85
N ARG A 97 -1.71 -7.29 16.09
CA ARG A 97 -2.97 -8.06 16.19
C ARG A 97 -3.62 -8.05 17.57
N SER A 98 -3.39 -7.01 18.36
CA SER A 98 -3.84 -6.91 19.74
C SER A 98 -5.37 -6.93 19.91
N HIS A 99 -6.08 -6.42 18.90
CA HIS A 99 -7.53 -6.22 18.95
C HIS A 99 -8.35 -7.23 18.14
N ARG A 100 -7.80 -8.40 17.83
CA ARG A 100 -8.54 -9.41 17.06
C ARG A 100 -9.70 -10.06 17.80
N ALA A 101 -9.67 -10.06 19.14
CA ALA A 101 -10.63 -10.78 19.98
C ALA A 101 -11.57 -9.86 20.77
N ASP A 102 -11.34 -8.55 20.81
CA ASP A 102 -12.04 -7.62 21.69
C ASP A 102 -12.98 -6.64 20.98
N ASN A 103 -13.15 -6.80 19.67
CA ASN A 103 -13.99 -5.92 18.83
C ASN A 103 -13.66 -4.43 18.99
N TYR A 104 -12.40 -4.08 19.17
CA TYR A 104 -11.94 -2.71 19.33
C TYR A 104 -12.36 -1.84 18.15
N ARG A 105 -12.95 -0.69 18.46
CA ARG A 105 -13.36 0.32 17.46
C ARG A 105 -12.47 1.54 17.56
N LEU A 106 -12.23 2.18 16.41
CA LEU A 106 -11.50 3.44 16.36
C LEU A 106 -12.21 4.53 17.19
N PRO A 107 -11.46 5.50 17.73
CA PRO A 107 -12.04 6.67 18.39
C PRO A 107 -13.07 7.38 17.51
N GLU A 108 -14.03 8.06 18.14
CA GLU A 108 -15.07 8.81 17.43
C GLU A 108 -14.46 9.81 16.42
N GLY A 109 -15.01 9.85 15.21
CA GLY A 109 -14.55 10.71 14.13
C GLY A 109 -13.32 10.19 13.37
N VAL A 110 -12.64 9.15 13.86
CA VAL A 110 -11.54 8.49 13.14
C VAL A 110 -12.12 7.45 12.19
N ARG A 111 -11.88 7.61 10.90
CA ARG A 111 -12.45 6.74 9.85
C ARG A 111 -11.37 6.37 8.83
N PRO A 112 -11.44 5.15 8.25
CA PRO A 112 -10.58 4.77 7.12
C PRO A 112 -10.69 5.74 5.94
N ILE A 113 -9.59 5.93 5.23
CA ILE A 113 -9.55 6.77 4.01
C ILE A 113 -10.57 6.29 2.96
N THR A 114 -10.81 4.99 2.89
CA THR A 114 -11.80 4.39 1.99
C THR A 114 -13.21 4.94 2.23
N HIS A 115 -13.60 5.10 3.49
CA HIS A 115 -14.91 5.68 3.83
C HIS A 115 -15.00 7.16 3.47
N ARG A 116 -13.91 7.93 3.73
CA ARG A 116 -13.85 9.34 3.37
C ARG A 116 -13.93 9.55 1.86
N LEU A 117 -13.25 8.70 1.09
CA LEU A 117 -13.29 8.76 -0.37
C LEU A 117 -14.65 8.34 -0.93
N ARG A 118 -15.32 7.32 -0.35
CA ARG A 118 -16.70 6.97 -0.71
C ARG A 118 -17.68 8.14 -0.50
N ASP A 119 -17.55 8.84 0.62
CA ASP A 119 -18.40 10.03 0.89
C ASP A 119 -18.25 11.10 -0.21
N THR A 120 -17.14 11.10 -0.93
CA THR A 120 -16.88 11.99 -2.08
C THR A 120 -17.19 11.33 -3.43
N GLY A 121 -17.76 10.13 -3.46
CA GLY A 121 -18.18 9.43 -4.67
C GLY A 121 -17.09 8.59 -5.36
N TYR A 122 -16.01 8.25 -4.67
CA TYR A 122 -15.08 7.23 -5.16
C TYR A 122 -15.62 5.83 -4.90
N PHE A 123 -15.50 4.95 -5.90
CA PHE A 123 -15.59 3.51 -5.68
C PHE A 123 -14.33 2.99 -5.02
N THR A 124 -14.44 2.10 -4.04
CA THR A 124 -13.27 1.61 -3.29
C THR A 124 -13.10 0.11 -3.45
N ALA A 125 -11.88 -0.36 -3.79
CA ALA A 125 -11.62 -1.77 -4.01
C ALA A 125 -10.26 -2.22 -3.46
N ASN A 126 -10.21 -3.43 -2.90
CA ASN A 126 -8.98 -4.13 -2.56
C ASN A 126 -8.80 -5.30 -3.54
N ILE A 127 -8.01 -5.08 -4.58
CA ILE A 127 -7.97 -5.95 -5.75
C ILE A 127 -7.20 -7.24 -5.45
N GLU A 128 -7.85 -8.36 -5.67
CA GLU A 128 -7.28 -9.71 -5.56
C GLU A 128 -6.95 -10.29 -6.94
N THR A 129 -7.78 -9.99 -7.95
CA THR A 129 -7.64 -10.57 -9.29
C THR A 129 -7.61 -9.52 -10.40
N LEU A 130 -6.84 -9.80 -11.43
CA LEU A 130 -6.70 -9.01 -12.65
C LEU A 130 -6.79 -9.96 -13.84
N ALA A 131 -7.80 -9.79 -14.69
CA ALA A 131 -8.06 -10.66 -15.84
C ALA A 131 -8.06 -12.18 -15.51
N GLY A 132 -8.57 -12.55 -14.34
CA GLY A 132 -8.64 -13.93 -13.86
C GLY A 132 -7.37 -14.44 -13.16
N GLU A 133 -6.27 -13.70 -13.20
CA GLU A 133 -5.05 -14.01 -12.45
C GLU A 133 -5.07 -13.39 -11.07
N VAL A 134 -4.53 -14.08 -10.07
CA VAL A 134 -4.35 -13.53 -8.71
C VAL A 134 -3.13 -12.61 -8.72
N VAL A 135 -3.33 -11.35 -8.38
CA VAL A 135 -2.28 -10.31 -8.29
C VAL A 135 -2.15 -9.71 -6.90
N GLY A 136 -3.14 -9.93 -6.04
CA GLY A 136 -3.18 -9.37 -4.69
C GLY A 136 -3.70 -10.36 -3.66
N SER A 137 -3.29 -10.18 -2.41
CA SER A 137 -3.70 -11.04 -1.30
C SER A 137 -5.05 -10.66 -0.68
N GLY A 138 -5.61 -9.51 -1.04
CA GLY A 138 -6.78 -8.95 -0.35
C GLY A 138 -6.53 -8.58 1.12
N LYS A 139 -5.28 -8.62 1.57
CA LYS A 139 -4.90 -8.43 2.98
C LYS A 139 -5.33 -7.08 3.52
N LEU A 140 -6.02 -7.10 4.65
CA LEU A 140 -6.33 -5.91 5.44
C LEU A 140 -5.43 -5.83 6.68
N ASP A 141 -5.42 -6.88 7.49
CA ASP A 141 -4.62 -7.04 8.71
C ASP A 141 -4.68 -5.81 9.63
N LEU A 142 -5.90 -5.44 10.03
CA LEU A 142 -6.15 -4.25 10.84
C LEU A 142 -6.29 -4.58 12.32
N ASN A 143 -5.92 -3.64 13.18
CA ASN A 143 -6.09 -3.71 14.64
C ASN A 143 -7.36 -3.00 15.12
N PHE A 144 -8.39 -2.98 14.30
CA PHE A 144 -9.70 -2.44 14.68
C PHE A 144 -10.81 -3.11 13.86
N VAL A 145 -12.00 -3.09 14.41
CA VAL A 145 -13.23 -3.50 13.72
C VAL A 145 -13.91 -2.28 13.15
N ASN A 146 -14.31 -2.37 11.87
CA ASN A 146 -15.00 -1.30 11.19
C ASN A 146 -16.50 -1.61 11.03
N GLU A 147 -17.33 -0.58 11.03
CA GLU A 147 -18.75 -0.71 10.68
C GLU A 147 -18.91 -0.73 9.16
N GLY A 148 -19.37 -1.85 8.65
CA GLY A 148 -19.51 -2.10 7.21
C GLY A 148 -18.18 -2.46 6.54
N PRO A 149 -18.18 -2.63 5.22
CA PRO A 149 -17.01 -3.05 4.48
C PRO A 149 -15.96 -1.92 4.37
N ILE A 150 -14.69 -2.26 4.58
CA ILE A 150 -13.57 -1.33 4.34
C ILE A 150 -13.50 -0.98 2.84
N TYR A 151 -13.65 -1.95 1.96
CA TYR A 151 -13.71 -1.81 0.51
C TYR A 151 -15.02 -2.38 -0.03
N GLU A 152 -15.48 -1.87 -1.18
CA GLU A 152 -16.72 -2.29 -1.85
C GLU A 152 -16.48 -3.43 -2.83
N GLY A 153 -15.36 -3.38 -3.57
CA GLY A 153 -15.02 -4.35 -4.60
C GLY A 153 -13.67 -5.01 -4.38
N LYS A 154 -13.38 -6.04 -5.21
CA LYS A 154 -12.14 -6.81 -5.14
C LYS A 154 -11.63 -7.31 -6.50
N THR A 155 -12.31 -7.01 -7.59
CA THR A 155 -11.92 -7.41 -8.94
C THR A 155 -11.57 -6.21 -9.81
N TRP A 156 -10.74 -6.43 -10.81
CA TRP A 156 -10.39 -5.38 -11.77
C TRP A 156 -11.56 -4.94 -12.64
N GLU A 157 -12.46 -5.84 -12.95
CA GLU A 157 -13.65 -5.59 -13.75
C GLU A 157 -14.62 -4.62 -13.03
N GLU A 158 -14.80 -4.80 -11.71
CA GLU A 158 -15.57 -3.86 -10.89
C GLU A 158 -14.90 -2.47 -10.89
N LEU A 159 -13.59 -2.43 -10.74
CA LEU A 159 -12.82 -1.19 -10.74
C LEU A 159 -12.96 -0.43 -12.05
N LYS A 160 -12.82 -1.12 -13.18
CA LYS A 160 -12.90 -0.54 -14.52
C LYS A 160 -14.27 0.09 -14.79
N SER A 161 -15.34 -0.47 -14.26
CA SER A 161 -16.72 0.02 -14.47
C SER A 161 -17.09 1.17 -13.55
N HIS A 162 -16.30 1.51 -12.54
CA HIS A 162 -16.59 2.54 -11.55
C HIS A 162 -15.44 3.55 -11.43
N GLN A 163 -15.64 4.76 -11.94
CA GLN A 163 -14.66 5.84 -11.86
C GLN A 163 -15.33 7.11 -11.32
N PRO A 164 -14.64 7.91 -10.50
CA PRO A 164 -13.27 7.69 -10.01
C PRO A 164 -13.22 6.57 -8.97
N PHE A 165 -12.09 5.88 -8.92
CA PHE A 165 -11.86 4.83 -7.93
C PHE A 165 -10.66 5.11 -7.01
N PHE A 166 -10.71 4.54 -5.82
CA PHE A 166 -9.56 4.29 -4.97
C PHE A 166 -9.36 2.78 -4.84
N ALA A 167 -8.23 2.29 -5.29
CA ALA A 167 -7.93 0.87 -5.23
C ALA A 167 -6.63 0.61 -4.46
N GLN A 168 -6.58 -0.53 -3.78
CA GLN A 168 -5.38 -1.08 -3.16
C GLN A 168 -5.11 -2.47 -3.74
N ILE A 169 -3.85 -2.77 -4.01
CA ILE A 169 -3.35 -4.10 -4.37
C ILE A 169 -2.23 -4.42 -3.38
N ASN A 170 -2.39 -5.49 -2.61
CA ASN A 170 -1.34 -5.97 -1.71
C ASN A 170 -0.62 -7.11 -2.41
N THR A 171 0.61 -6.88 -2.88
CA THR A 171 1.35 -7.89 -3.63
C THR A 171 1.68 -9.10 -2.75
N LEU A 172 1.66 -10.29 -3.36
CA LEU A 172 1.82 -11.56 -2.63
C LEU A 172 3.29 -11.90 -2.34
N GLU A 173 4.16 -11.35 -3.11
CA GLU A 173 5.47 -11.91 -3.38
C GLU A 173 6.50 -11.75 -2.29
N ALA A 174 6.42 -10.68 -1.54
CA ALA A 174 7.38 -10.42 -0.49
C ALA A 174 6.85 -10.82 0.90
N GLU A 175 5.61 -11.30 0.99
CA GLU A 175 5.11 -11.87 2.24
C GLU A 175 5.86 -13.17 2.52
N TYR A 176 6.80 -13.09 3.45
CA TYR A 176 7.57 -14.22 3.92
C TYR A 176 6.81 -14.93 5.02
N ASP A 177 6.13 -16.02 4.68
CA ASP A 177 5.62 -16.93 5.69
C ASP A 177 6.77 -17.79 6.21
N ILE A 178 7.35 -17.36 7.33
CA ILE A 178 8.42 -18.10 8.02
C ILE A 178 7.94 -19.43 8.59
N TYR A 179 6.63 -19.65 8.67
CA TYR A 179 6.03 -20.81 9.33
C TYR A 179 5.62 -21.91 8.35
N ASP A 180 5.37 -21.60 7.08
CA ASP A 180 5.00 -22.61 6.07
C ASP A 180 5.94 -22.62 4.88
N ARG A 181 7.05 -23.38 5.04
CA ARG A 181 8.03 -23.60 3.96
C ARG A 181 7.45 -24.30 2.74
N GLU A 182 6.34 -25.04 2.88
CA GLU A 182 5.76 -25.80 1.78
C GLU A 182 4.83 -24.94 0.91
N THR A 183 3.94 -24.18 1.51
CA THR A 183 3.10 -23.19 0.79
C THR A 183 3.97 -22.17 0.08
N TRP A 184 5.06 -21.75 0.73
CA TRP A 184 6.04 -20.87 0.12
C TRP A 184 6.79 -21.52 -1.07
N ARG A 185 7.14 -22.80 -1.01
CA ARG A 185 7.71 -23.55 -2.13
C ARG A 185 6.73 -23.67 -3.28
N GLN A 186 5.46 -23.94 -3.01
CA GLN A 186 4.40 -24.06 -4.02
C GLN A 186 4.12 -22.74 -4.72
N SER A 187 4.02 -21.63 -3.99
CA SER A 187 3.87 -20.30 -4.58
C SER A 187 5.06 -19.90 -5.46
N ARG A 188 6.28 -20.33 -5.13
CA ARG A 188 7.50 -20.07 -5.91
C ARG A 188 7.70 -20.94 -7.13
N VAL A 189 7.10 -22.12 -7.17
CA VAL A 189 7.15 -22.98 -8.36
C VAL A 189 6.48 -22.29 -9.54
N GLN A 190 5.41 -21.56 -9.30
CA GLN A 190 4.69 -20.78 -10.29
C GLN A 190 5.52 -19.63 -10.91
N TRP A 191 6.55 -19.13 -10.20
CA TRP A 191 7.36 -17.96 -10.59
C TRP A 191 8.66 -18.29 -11.30
N LYS A 192 9.21 -19.49 -11.10
CA LYS A 192 10.47 -19.90 -11.71
C LYS A 192 10.46 -19.83 -13.23
N GLY A 193 9.31 -20.00 -13.87
CA GLY A 193 9.17 -19.93 -15.32
C GLY A 193 9.05 -18.51 -15.89
N GLU A 194 8.78 -17.52 -15.02
CA GLU A 194 8.47 -16.16 -15.46
C GLU A 194 9.64 -15.17 -15.27
N LEU A 195 10.60 -15.45 -14.40
CA LEU A 195 11.78 -14.61 -14.21
C LEU A 195 12.86 -14.92 -15.25
N THR A 196 13.46 -13.89 -15.82
CA THR A 196 14.64 -14.06 -16.66
C THR A 196 15.83 -14.54 -15.83
N HIS A 197 16.81 -15.18 -16.47
CA HIS A 197 18.03 -15.64 -15.79
C HIS A 197 18.77 -14.51 -15.04
N GLU A 198 18.69 -13.28 -15.56
CA GLU A 198 19.29 -12.10 -14.95
C GLU A 198 18.55 -11.62 -13.69
N GLN A 199 17.23 -11.86 -13.63
CA GLN A 199 16.39 -11.50 -12.49
C GLN A 199 16.49 -12.49 -11.33
N ILE A 200 17.16 -13.63 -11.54
CA ILE A 200 17.33 -14.66 -10.51
C ILE A 200 18.58 -14.37 -9.68
N ALA A 201 18.39 -13.88 -8.46
CA ALA A 201 19.43 -13.82 -7.44
C ALA A 201 19.77 -15.23 -6.95
N THR A 202 21.05 -15.59 -6.90
CA THR A 202 21.53 -16.88 -6.35
C THR A 202 22.44 -16.62 -5.16
N GLU A 203 22.63 -17.63 -4.32
CA GLU A 203 23.47 -17.54 -3.10
C GLU A 203 24.90 -17.09 -3.41
N GLU A 204 25.46 -17.53 -4.53
CA GLU A 204 26.82 -17.18 -4.95
C GLU A 204 26.94 -15.72 -5.44
N LYS A 205 25.83 -15.16 -5.93
CA LYS A 205 25.79 -13.81 -6.53
C LYS A 205 25.41 -12.71 -5.55
N VAL A 206 24.95 -13.07 -4.35
CA VAL A 206 24.43 -12.08 -3.40
C VAL A 206 25.42 -11.82 -2.29
N THR A 207 25.50 -10.56 -1.88
CA THR A 207 26.20 -10.11 -0.68
C THR A 207 25.16 -9.56 0.30
N PRO A 208 24.94 -10.22 1.44
CA PRO A 208 24.04 -9.69 2.46
C PRO A 208 24.50 -8.32 2.96
N PRO A 209 23.60 -7.47 3.42
CA PRO A 209 23.97 -6.22 4.07
C PRO A 209 24.92 -6.41 5.25
N PRO A 210 25.79 -5.42 5.58
CA PRO A 210 26.87 -5.58 6.56
C PRO A 210 26.43 -5.83 7.99
N TYR A 211 25.15 -5.64 8.31
CA TYR A 211 24.56 -5.96 9.61
C TYR A 211 24.15 -7.45 9.75
N TYR A 212 24.29 -8.24 8.68
CA TYR A 212 24.14 -9.69 8.72
C TYR A 212 25.51 -10.39 8.73
N PRO A 213 25.63 -11.52 9.39
CA PRO A 213 26.81 -12.36 9.23
C PRO A 213 26.88 -12.95 7.81
N ASP A 214 28.07 -13.02 7.25
CA ASP A 214 28.29 -13.69 5.97
C ASP A 214 28.29 -15.22 6.18
N HIS A 215 27.14 -15.82 6.05
CA HIS A 215 26.89 -17.24 6.29
C HIS A 215 26.00 -17.81 5.16
N PRO A 216 26.18 -19.06 4.72
CA PRO A 216 25.40 -19.67 3.65
C PRO A 216 23.88 -19.56 3.83
N VAL A 217 23.37 -19.79 5.05
CA VAL A 217 21.94 -19.65 5.35
C VAL A 217 21.47 -18.20 5.14
N VAL A 218 22.26 -17.21 5.54
CA VAL A 218 21.91 -15.78 5.36
C VAL A 218 21.95 -15.42 3.88
N ARG A 219 22.95 -15.87 3.13
CA ARG A 219 23.00 -15.66 1.67
C ARG A 219 21.79 -16.29 0.97
N GLN A 220 21.39 -17.49 1.38
CA GLN A 220 20.20 -18.16 0.87
C GLN A 220 18.95 -17.34 1.11
N GLU A 221 18.74 -16.88 2.33
CA GLU A 221 17.57 -16.06 2.70
C GLU A 221 17.59 -14.69 1.98
N TRP A 222 18.77 -14.09 1.85
CA TRP A 222 18.92 -12.84 1.11
C TRP A 222 18.60 -13.00 -0.38
N ALA A 223 19.12 -14.04 -1.02
CA ALA A 223 18.80 -14.38 -2.40
C ALA A 223 17.30 -14.63 -2.62
N ARG A 224 16.64 -15.28 -1.66
CA ARG A 224 15.19 -15.50 -1.69
C ARG A 224 14.41 -14.19 -1.66
N TYR A 225 14.77 -13.30 -0.76
CA TYR A 225 14.14 -11.98 -0.64
C TYR A 225 14.30 -11.17 -1.92
N LEU A 226 15.50 -11.11 -2.51
CA LEU A 226 15.72 -10.40 -3.76
C LEU A 226 14.95 -11.02 -4.95
N LYS A 227 14.82 -12.35 -4.98
CA LYS A 227 13.93 -13.02 -5.96
C LYS A 227 12.48 -12.59 -5.80
N SER A 228 11.99 -12.52 -4.57
CA SER A 228 10.63 -12.06 -4.29
C SER A 228 10.42 -10.62 -4.75
N SER A 229 11.41 -9.74 -4.53
CA SER A 229 11.36 -8.36 -5.02
C SER A 229 11.30 -8.28 -6.55
N SER A 230 12.08 -9.11 -7.27
CA SER A 230 11.99 -9.17 -8.74
C SER A 230 10.64 -9.72 -9.22
N GLY A 231 10.08 -10.67 -8.51
CA GLY A 231 8.77 -11.19 -8.84
C GLY A 231 7.67 -10.14 -8.64
N MET A 232 7.70 -9.44 -7.52
CA MET A 232 6.77 -8.34 -7.25
C MET A 232 6.84 -7.27 -8.36
N ASP A 233 8.04 -6.95 -8.85
CA ASP A 233 8.21 -6.04 -9.98
C ASP A 233 7.44 -6.50 -11.24
N ARG A 234 7.42 -7.81 -11.50
CA ARG A 234 6.61 -8.36 -12.61
C ARG A 234 5.12 -8.22 -12.37
N THR A 235 4.65 -8.42 -11.15
CA THR A 235 3.25 -8.17 -10.79
C THR A 235 2.92 -6.68 -10.99
N VAL A 236 3.80 -5.79 -10.59
CA VAL A 236 3.66 -4.35 -10.87
C VAL A 236 3.60 -4.09 -12.37
N ALA A 237 4.48 -4.71 -13.18
CA ALA A 237 4.45 -4.59 -14.64
C ALA A 237 3.07 -4.99 -15.21
N LYS A 238 2.52 -6.13 -14.79
CA LYS A 238 1.19 -6.61 -15.22
C LYS A 238 0.10 -5.59 -14.88
N ILE A 239 0.13 -5.01 -13.68
CA ILE A 239 -0.82 -3.99 -13.23
C ILE A 239 -0.72 -2.71 -14.08
N LEU A 240 0.50 -2.22 -14.29
CA LEU A 240 0.74 -1.02 -15.10
C LEU A 240 0.33 -1.22 -16.56
N ASP A 241 0.62 -2.38 -17.12
CA ASP A 241 0.22 -2.75 -18.48
C ASP A 241 -1.30 -2.87 -18.62
N GLN A 242 -1.99 -3.36 -17.59
CA GLN A 242 -3.44 -3.39 -17.60
C GLN A 242 -4.05 -1.99 -17.53
N LEU A 243 -3.50 -1.10 -16.69
CA LEU A 243 -3.91 0.32 -16.68
C LEU A 243 -3.75 0.97 -18.05
N ARG A 244 -2.63 0.69 -18.75
CA ARG A 244 -2.39 1.21 -20.11
C ARG A 244 -3.38 0.64 -21.12
N ARG A 245 -3.60 -0.69 -21.12
CA ARG A 245 -4.57 -1.34 -22.00
C ARG A 245 -5.99 -0.81 -21.85
N ASP A 246 -6.38 -0.50 -20.61
CA ASP A 246 -7.72 0.03 -20.32
C ASP A 246 -7.82 1.55 -20.45
N GLY A 247 -6.73 2.24 -20.85
CA GLY A 247 -6.70 3.70 -21.01
C GLY A 247 -6.77 4.47 -19.68
N LEU A 248 -6.51 3.78 -18.54
CA LEU A 248 -6.63 4.37 -17.20
C LEU A 248 -5.31 4.93 -16.65
N TYR A 249 -4.17 4.61 -17.28
CA TYR A 249 -2.85 4.96 -16.76
C TYR A 249 -2.68 6.45 -16.51
N VAL A 250 -3.03 7.29 -17.49
CA VAL A 250 -2.85 8.76 -17.45
C VAL A 250 -3.80 9.44 -16.45
N SER A 251 -4.96 8.83 -16.20
CA SER A 251 -5.97 9.33 -15.26
C SER A 251 -5.84 8.77 -13.83
N THR A 252 -4.78 7.99 -13.55
CA THR A 252 -4.59 7.33 -12.26
C THR A 252 -3.34 7.85 -11.55
N VAL A 253 -3.48 8.31 -10.32
CA VAL A 253 -2.36 8.56 -9.40
C VAL A 253 -1.94 7.21 -8.80
N ILE A 254 -0.73 6.76 -9.12
CA ILE A 254 -0.20 5.47 -8.68
C ILE A 254 0.82 5.72 -7.57
N LEU A 255 0.60 5.09 -6.41
CA LEU A 255 1.54 5.07 -5.29
C LEU A 255 2.01 3.63 -5.04
N PHE A 256 3.32 3.43 -5.13
CA PHE A 256 3.98 2.19 -4.72
C PHE A 256 4.75 2.42 -3.43
N PHE A 257 4.53 1.57 -2.42
CA PHE A 257 5.23 1.64 -1.13
C PHE A 257 5.26 0.30 -0.41
N GLY A 258 6.25 0.10 0.48
CA GLY A 258 6.30 -1.03 1.40
C GLY A 258 5.44 -0.78 2.64
N ASP A 259 4.77 -1.82 3.18
CA ASP A 259 3.89 -1.65 4.33
C ASP A 259 4.63 -1.43 5.66
N ASN A 260 5.74 -2.13 5.91
CA ASN A 260 6.47 -2.06 7.19
C ASN A 260 7.98 -2.32 7.08
N GLY A 261 8.48 -2.59 5.88
CA GLY A 261 9.86 -3.03 5.67
C GLY A 261 10.05 -4.52 5.90
N ARG A 262 11.28 -5.01 5.72
CA ARG A 262 11.59 -6.44 5.84
C ARG A 262 11.45 -6.91 7.29
N SER A 263 10.92 -8.12 7.45
CA SER A 263 10.65 -8.70 8.77
C SER A 263 11.90 -9.13 9.54
N GLU A 264 13.04 -9.34 8.86
CA GLU A 264 14.27 -9.87 9.48
C GLU A 264 15.53 -9.16 8.98
N PRO A 265 16.43 -8.73 9.89
CA PRO A 265 16.09 -8.35 11.23
C PRO A 265 15.07 -7.23 11.19
N ARG A 266 14.18 -7.22 12.16
CA ARG A 266 13.21 -6.12 12.26
C ARG A 266 13.96 -4.82 12.53
N GLY A 267 13.88 -3.93 11.60
CA GLY A 267 14.51 -2.63 11.71
C GLY A 267 13.55 -1.61 12.25
#